data_b07bc9a6707c09c1a9c3da5b48c04ba4
#
_entry.id   b07bc9a6707c09c1a9c3da5b48c04ba4
#
_cell.length_a   1.000
_cell.length_b   1.000
_cell.length_c   1.000
_cell.angle_alpha   90.00
_cell.angle_beta   90.00
_cell.angle_gamma   90.00
#
_symmetry.space_group_name_H-M   'P 1'
#
loop_
_entity.id
_entity.type
_entity.pdbx_description
1 polymer ?
#
loop_
_entity_poly.entity_id
_entity_poly.type
_entity_poly.pdbx_seq_one_letter_code
_entity_poly.pdbx_strand_id
1 'polypeptide(L)'
;MHWLALVIGAGIVACANDAAGPQLPDLPAARTVAEFESHLEQLRAALRIPAFSAAMTSGKQIVWSKGFGMANVEQGMPAEAQTEYHLASLTKTFASTIILQLVDEGKVSLDDPVSMYGITLSSPGVIRVRHLMSHTSEGIPGSHYSYNGARFALLDSVIVHASGETFARRLASRILKPLHVDRTAPNPDAPADFATMGFDRATFVSRMAKPYELSGDKNIPSAYPTAFGTAAGLVSTPLDVARYSIAMDSDAFLKPSTKALAYAPTVGTAGDTLPYGLGWFATRVSGVRVIWHYGYWTANSSLIIKVPSRDIAFVIMANSDMLSRPTNLGAGDLMSSSIAREFVNAFVLGNAALPTP
;
A
#
# COMPACT_ATOMS: atom_id res chain seq x y z
N MET A 1 27.79 39.22 -49.65
CA MET A 1 26.85 38.14 -49.28
C MET A 1 26.74 38.10 -47.76
N HIS A 2 25.69 38.74 -47.22
CA HIS A 2 25.47 38.89 -45.78
C HIS A 2 24.45 37.83 -45.35
N TRP A 3 24.80 36.99 -44.43
CA TRP A 3 23.87 36.05 -43.79
C TRP A 3 23.34 36.69 -42.52
N LEU A 4 22.04 36.98 -42.50
CA LEU A 4 21.30 37.42 -41.32
C LEU A 4 20.93 36.18 -40.51
N ALA A 5 21.43 36.05 -39.29
CA ALA A 5 21.00 35.04 -38.33
C ALA A 5 19.75 35.54 -37.58
N LEU A 6 18.63 34.86 -37.77
CA LEU A 6 17.39 35.11 -37.07
C LEU A 6 17.44 34.39 -35.74
N VAL A 7 17.56 35.10 -34.62
CA VAL A 7 17.44 34.58 -33.28
C VAL A 7 15.95 34.54 -32.92
N ILE A 8 15.37 33.35 -32.90
CA ILE A 8 14.01 33.13 -32.37
C ILE A 8 14.14 32.92 -30.85
N GLY A 9 13.78 33.94 -30.09
CA GLY A 9 13.65 33.86 -28.65
C GLY A 9 12.40 33.04 -28.28
N ALA A 10 12.60 31.81 -27.83
CA ALA A 10 11.53 31.03 -27.20
C ALA A 10 11.27 31.59 -25.81
N GLY A 11 10.21 32.39 -25.68
CA GLY A 11 9.69 32.80 -24.37
C GLY A 11 9.13 31.58 -23.62
N ILE A 12 9.82 31.18 -22.59
CA ILE A 12 9.30 30.23 -21.62
C ILE A 12 8.22 30.94 -20.82
N VAL A 13 6.95 30.71 -21.15
CA VAL A 13 5.84 31.07 -20.27
C VAL A 13 5.85 30.03 -19.13
N ALA A 14 6.47 30.40 -18.03
CA ALA A 14 6.31 29.67 -16.77
C ALA A 14 4.85 29.88 -16.33
N CYS A 15 4.00 28.90 -16.58
CA CYS A 15 2.72 28.77 -15.88
C CYS A 15 3.03 28.40 -14.44
N ALA A 16 3.19 29.38 -13.57
CA ALA A 16 3.14 29.20 -12.14
C ALA A 16 1.69 28.84 -11.76
N ASN A 17 1.37 27.55 -11.75
CA ASN A 17 0.22 27.04 -11.03
C ASN A 17 0.68 26.70 -9.62
N ASP A 18 0.90 27.70 -8.79
CA ASP A 18 0.87 27.57 -7.34
C ASP A 18 -0.58 27.35 -6.88
N ALA A 19 -1.12 26.18 -7.18
CA ALA A 19 -2.27 25.71 -6.45
C ALA A 19 -1.74 25.32 -5.06
N ALA A 20 -1.96 26.18 -4.06
CA ALA A 20 -1.73 25.83 -2.67
C ALA A 20 -2.35 24.46 -2.40
N GLY A 21 -1.57 23.55 -1.80
CA GLY A 21 -2.07 22.21 -1.44
C GLY A 21 -3.37 22.31 -0.63
N PRO A 22 -4.11 21.19 -0.48
CA PRO A 22 -5.40 21.23 0.24
C PRO A 22 -5.19 21.78 1.64
N GLN A 23 -5.98 22.79 2.02
CA GLN A 23 -5.95 23.35 3.37
C GLN A 23 -6.63 22.34 4.30
N LEU A 24 -5.82 21.68 5.13
CA LEU A 24 -6.29 20.69 6.10
C LEU A 24 -6.83 21.37 7.36
N PRO A 25 -7.87 20.82 8.00
CA PRO A 25 -8.35 21.32 9.27
C PRO A 25 -7.32 21.09 10.38
N ASP A 26 -7.24 22.01 11.31
CA ASP A 26 -6.50 21.83 12.57
C ASP A 26 -7.41 21.08 13.54
N LEU A 27 -7.13 19.79 13.74
CA LEU A 27 -7.95 18.89 14.54
C LEU A 27 -7.20 18.52 15.83
N PRO A 28 -7.82 18.70 17.01
CA PRO A 28 -7.27 18.14 18.24
C PRO A 28 -7.26 16.63 18.15
N ALA A 29 -6.44 15.93 18.92
CA ALA A 29 -6.45 14.47 18.97
C ALA A 29 -7.86 13.96 19.39
N ALA A 30 -8.45 13.07 18.60
CA ALA A 30 -9.74 12.45 18.92
C ALA A 30 -9.62 11.64 20.22
N ARG A 31 -10.63 11.71 21.06
CA ARG A 31 -10.73 11.02 22.36
C ARG A 31 -11.71 9.86 22.32
N THR A 32 -12.58 9.84 21.32
CA THR A 32 -13.59 8.82 21.10
C THR A 32 -13.58 8.36 19.63
N VAL A 33 -14.14 7.19 19.36
CA VAL A 33 -14.34 6.70 17.99
C VAL A 33 -15.24 7.65 17.18
N ALA A 34 -16.26 8.23 17.82
CA ALA A 34 -17.17 9.17 17.15
C ALA A 34 -16.45 10.46 16.72
N GLU A 35 -15.55 11.00 17.56
CA GLU A 35 -14.68 12.13 17.18
C GLU A 35 -13.74 11.73 16.05
N PHE A 36 -13.11 10.56 16.14
CA PHE A 36 -12.24 10.04 15.09
C PHE A 36 -12.98 9.90 13.74
N GLU A 37 -14.20 9.37 13.73
CA GLU A 37 -15.06 9.32 12.54
C GLU A 37 -15.34 10.71 11.97
N SER A 38 -15.68 11.67 12.84
CA SER A 38 -15.93 13.06 12.44
C SER A 38 -14.68 13.69 11.82
N HIS A 39 -13.50 13.45 12.41
CA HIS A 39 -12.22 13.94 11.88
C HIS A 39 -11.89 13.28 10.54
N LEU A 40 -12.11 11.98 10.38
CA LEU A 40 -11.93 11.30 9.10
C LEU A 40 -12.79 11.91 8.01
N GLU A 41 -14.08 12.22 8.30
CA GLU A 41 -14.96 12.85 7.33
C GLU A 41 -14.51 14.28 6.96
N GLN A 42 -14.05 15.07 7.94
CA GLN A 42 -13.48 16.39 7.69
C GLN A 42 -12.22 16.32 6.82
N LEU A 43 -11.33 15.36 7.11
CA LEU A 43 -10.13 15.12 6.30
C LEU A 43 -10.48 14.64 4.88
N ARG A 44 -11.48 13.75 4.74
CA ARG A 44 -11.99 13.31 3.44
C ARG A 44 -12.44 14.50 2.59
N ALA A 45 -13.24 15.37 3.19
CA ALA A 45 -13.77 16.55 2.51
C ALA A 45 -12.65 17.53 2.13
N ALA A 46 -11.72 17.82 3.06
CA ALA A 46 -10.59 18.71 2.82
C ALA A 46 -9.63 18.18 1.73
N LEU A 47 -9.38 16.86 1.72
CA LEU A 47 -8.59 16.18 0.68
C LEU A 47 -9.38 15.97 -0.62
N ARG A 48 -10.69 16.32 -0.65
CA ARG A 48 -11.58 16.13 -1.81
C ARG A 48 -11.62 14.68 -2.31
N ILE A 49 -11.54 13.73 -1.41
CA ILE A 49 -11.65 12.31 -1.73
C ILE A 49 -13.13 11.95 -1.87
N PRO A 50 -13.60 11.39 -3.02
CA PRO A 50 -15.01 11.02 -3.18
C PRO A 50 -15.47 10.00 -2.17
N ALA A 51 -14.67 8.96 -1.94
CA ALA A 51 -14.91 7.97 -0.90
C ALA A 51 -13.62 7.34 -0.38
N PHE A 52 -13.70 6.91 0.85
CA PHE A 52 -12.83 5.87 1.40
C PHE A 52 -13.61 4.94 2.35
N SER A 53 -13.06 3.77 2.57
CA SER A 53 -13.53 2.86 3.61
C SER A 53 -12.37 2.46 4.50
N ALA A 54 -12.65 2.22 5.79
CA ALA A 54 -11.62 1.91 6.76
C ALA A 54 -12.07 0.81 7.75
N ALA A 55 -11.09 0.17 8.38
CA ALA A 55 -11.30 -0.81 9.45
C ALA A 55 -10.19 -0.70 10.50
N MET A 56 -10.53 -1.02 11.75
CA MET A 56 -9.56 -1.17 12.85
C MET A 56 -9.65 -2.57 13.43
N THR A 57 -8.48 -3.10 13.81
CA THR A 57 -8.38 -4.35 14.58
C THR A 57 -7.82 -4.07 15.97
N SER A 58 -8.26 -4.87 16.94
CA SER A 58 -7.69 -4.95 18.28
C SER A 58 -7.87 -6.36 18.82
N GLY A 59 -6.86 -6.89 19.52
CA GLY A 59 -6.93 -8.22 20.09
C GLY A 59 -7.22 -9.32 19.06
N LYS A 60 -6.71 -9.19 17.85
CA LYS A 60 -6.94 -10.11 16.71
C LYS A 60 -8.40 -10.17 16.23
N GLN A 61 -9.17 -9.12 16.44
CA GLN A 61 -10.55 -9.00 15.97
C GLN A 61 -10.73 -7.66 15.24
N ILE A 62 -11.66 -7.61 14.30
CA ILE A 62 -12.10 -6.35 13.69
C ILE A 62 -13.08 -5.73 14.68
N VAL A 63 -12.70 -4.58 15.26
CA VAL A 63 -13.49 -3.90 16.31
C VAL A 63 -14.26 -2.70 15.77
N TRP A 64 -13.89 -2.20 14.58
CA TRP A 64 -14.57 -1.10 13.93
C TRP A 64 -14.36 -1.16 12.42
N SER A 65 -15.39 -0.73 11.67
CA SER A 65 -15.28 -0.54 10.22
C SER A 65 -16.36 0.42 9.73
N LYS A 66 -16.03 1.25 8.72
CA LYS A 66 -16.98 2.23 8.16
C LYS A 66 -16.57 2.66 6.76
N GLY A 67 -17.57 2.95 5.92
CA GLY A 67 -17.42 3.66 4.65
C GLY A 67 -17.79 5.13 4.81
N PHE A 68 -17.16 6.00 4.00
CA PHE A 68 -17.34 7.44 3.99
C PHE A 68 -17.45 7.94 2.55
N GLY A 69 -18.40 8.82 2.29
CA GLY A 69 -18.61 9.40 0.97
C GLY A 69 -19.25 8.45 -0.05
N MET A 70 -19.01 8.68 -1.34
CA MET A 70 -19.67 7.99 -2.45
C MET A 70 -18.67 7.11 -3.22
N ALA A 71 -18.88 5.80 -3.17
CA ALA A 71 -18.11 4.82 -3.96
C ALA A 71 -18.33 5.03 -5.46
N ASN A 72 -19.51 5.49 -5.87
CA ASN A 72 -19.80 5.95 -7.23
C ASN A 72 -20.66 7.22 -7.14
N VAL A 73 -20.06 8.36 -7.48
CA VAL A 73 -20.68 9.68 -7.35
C VAL A 73 -21.88 9.83 -8.29
N GLU A 74 -21.73 9.38 -9.56
CA GLU A 74 -22.76 9.55 -10.59
C GLU A 74 -24.00 8.70 -10.33
N GLN A 75 -23.83 7.56 -9.66
CA GLN A 75 -24.93 6.67 -9.30
C GLN A 75 -25.47 6.93 -7.90
N GLY A 76 -24.85 7.86 -7.14
CA GLY A 76 -25.21 8.09 -5.75
C GLY A 76 -24.99 6.87 -4.84
N MET A 77 -24.05 5.98 -5.20
CA MET A 77 -23.75 4.76 -4.45
C MET A 77 -22.82 5.09 -3.28
N PRO A 78 -23.26 4.94 -2.03
CA PRO A 78 -22.40 5.21 -0.87
C PRO A 78 -21.27 4.19 -0.74
N ALA A 79 -20.17 4.60 -0.11
CA ALA A 79 -19.15 3.68 0.31
C ALA A 79 -19.56 2.95 1.59
N GLU A 80 -19.29 1.64 1.63
CA GLU A 80 -19.53 0.77 2.78
C GLU A 80 -18.19 0.18 3.26
N ALA A 81 -18.18 -0.40 4.46
CA ALA A 81 -17.00 -1.07 5.01
C ALA A 81 -16.44 -2.18 4.09
N GLN A 82 -17.31 -2.82 3.32
CA GLN A 82 -17.01 -3.88 2.37
C GLN A 82 -16.84 -3.42 0.92
N THR A 83 -16.81 -2.13 0.64
CA THR A 83 -16.55 -1.60 -0.71
C THR A 83 -15.15 -2.04 -1.16
N GLU A 84 -15.04 -2.49 -2.41
CA GLU A 84 -13.81 -2.99 -3.01
C GLU A 84 -13.02 -1.85 -3.64
N TYR A 85 -11.70 -1.80 -3.35
CA TYR A 85 -10.78 -0.78 -3.85
C TYR A 85 -9.52 -1.42 -4.40
N HIS A 86 -8.90 -0.77 -5.36
CA HIS A 86 -7.58 -1.15 -5.85
C HIS A 86 -6.51 -0.75 -4.81
N LEU A 87 -5.66 -1.70 -4.42
CA LEU A 87 -4.68 -1.52 -3.34
C LEU A 87 -3.42 -0.74 -3.74
N ALA A 88 -3.17 -0.58 -5.05
CA ALA A 88 -1.88 -0.10 -5.53
C ALA A 88 -0.71 -0.86 -4.86
N SER A 89 0.30 -0.14 -4.39
CA SER A 89 1.51 -0.73 -3.80
C SER A 89 1.31 -1.46 -2.47
N LEU A 90 0.16 -1.36 -1.82
CA LEU A 90 -0.14 -2.19 -0.64
C LEU A 90 -0.12 -3.70 -0.99
N THR A 91 -0.30 -4.06 -2.26
CA THR A 91 -0.08 -5.40 -2.81
C THR A 91 1.29 -5.98 -2.43
N LYS A 92 2.33 -5.14 -2.28
CA LYS A 92 3.69 -5.57 -1.94
C LYS A 92 3.76 -6.34 -0.61
N THR A 93 2.88 -6.03 0.33
CA THR A 93 2.86 -6.75 1.61
C THR A 93 2.46 -8.21 1.42
N PHE A 94 1.49 -8.48 0.54
CA PHE A 94 1.09 -9.84 0.17
C PHE A 94 2.19 -10.57 -0.61
N ALA A 95 2.82 -9.89 -1.56
CA ALA A 95 3.93 -10.44 -2.32
C ALA A 95 5.13 -10.79 -1.42
N SER A 96 5.44 -9.90 -0.47
CA SER A 96 6.46 -10.14 0.55
C SER A 96 6.15 -11.41 1.36
N THR A 97 4.88 -11.58 1.79
CA THR A 97 4.46 -12.78 2.51
C THR A 97 4.67 -14.04 1.67
N ILE A 98 4.36 -14.03 0.36
CA ILE A 98 4.60 -15.17 -0.53
C ILE A 98 6.11 -15.48 -0.67
N ILE A 99 6.97 -14.47 -0.86
CA ILE A 99 8.42 -14.68 -0.90
C ILE A 99 8.91 -15.28 0.43
N LEU A 100 8.46 -14.74 1.54
CA LEU A 100 8.88 -15.21 2.87
C LEU A 100 8.34 -16.61 3.20
N GLN A 101 7.19 -17.02 2.66
CA GLN A 101 6.74 -18.42 2.70
C GLN A 101 7.70 -19.33 1.92
N LEU A 102 8.19 -18.88 0.74
CA LEU A 102 9.19 -19.64 -0.01
C LEU A 102 10.53 -19.73 0.74
N VAL A 103 10.87 -18.71 1.53
CA VAL A 103 12.03 -18.77 2.45
C VAL A 103 11.78 -19.81 3.54
N ASP A 104 10.61 -19.82 4.16
CA ASP A 104 10.23 -20.81 5.18
C ASP A 104 10.17 -22.26 4.64
N GLU A 105 9.85 -22.40 3.33
CA GLU A 105 9.87 -23.66 2.58
C GLU A 105 11.30 -24.09 2.17
N GLY A 106 12.32 -23.23 2.36
CA GLY A 106 13.70 -23.47 1.93
C GLY A 106 13.93 -23.40 0.41
N LYS A 107 12.98 -22.80 -0.34
CA LYS A 107 13.03 -22.67 -1.80
C LYS A 107 13.70 -21.39 -2.27
N VAL A 108 13.80 -20.39 -1.41
CA VAL A 108 14.43 -19.09 -1.65
C VAL A 108 15.30 -18.75 -0.45
N SER A 109 16.52 -18.29 -0.71
CA SER A 109 17.30 -17.56 0.29
C SER A 109 17.20 -16.06 0.03
N LEU A 110 17.04 -15.26 1.08
CA LEU A 110 17.11 -13.81 0.96
C LEU A 110 18.47 -13.33 0.40
N ASP A 111 19.51 -14.17 0.53
CA ASP A 111 20.86 -13.90 0.03
C ASP A 111 21.12 -14.44 -1.37
N ASP A 112 20.17 -15.11 -2.00
CA ASP A 112 20.33 -15.58 -3.37
C ASP A 112 20.54 -14.40 -4.32
N PRO A 113 21.56 -14.47 -5.22
CA PRO A 113 21.67 -13.53 -6.32
C PRO A 113 20.44 -13.59 -7.21
N VAL A 114 19.89 -12.44 -7.58
CA VAL A 114 18.66 -12.40 -8.41
C VAL A 114 18.86 -13.01 -9.81
N SER A 115 20.11 -13.10 -10.27
CA SER A 115 20.49 -13.79 -11.52
C SER A 115 20.11 -15.27 -11.54
N MET A 116 20.03 -15.93 -10.36
CA MET A 116 19.54 -17.32 -10.26
C MET A 116 18.07 -17.47 -10.69
N TYR A 117 17.33 -16.39 -10.71
CA TYR A 117 15.91 -16.32 -11.08
C TYR A 117 15.71 -15.66 -12.46
N GLY A 118 16.73 -15.68 -13.32
CA GLY A 118 16.66 -15.11 -14.67
C GLY A 118 16.59 -13.58 -14.73
N ILE A 119 16.91 -12.88 -13.62
CA ILE A 119 16.86 -11.42 -13.53
C ILE A 119 18.24 -10.86 -13.84
N THR A 120 18.34 -10.08 -14.93
CA THR A 120 19.57 -9.40 -15.33
C THR A 120 19.46 -7.91 -15.05
N LEU A 121 20.31 -7.41 -14.16
CA LEU A 121 20.36 -6.00 -13.77
C LEU A 121 21.82 -5.54 -13.74
N SER A 122 22.09 -4.37 -14.34
CA SER A 122 23.39 -3.71 -14.22
C SER A 122 23.54 -3.12 -12.81
N SER A 123 24.64 -3.45 -12.13
CA SER A 123 24.92 -3.00 -10.77
C SER A 123 26.42 -3.11 -10.47
N PRO A 124 27.00 -2.23 -9.62
CA PRO A 124 28.39 -2.35 -9.18
C PRO A 124 28.63 -3.52 -8.20
N GLY A 125 27.56 -4.22 -7.78
CA GLY A 125 27.64 -5.36 -6.88
C GLY A 125 26.54 -6.39 -7.11
N VAL A 126 26.55 -7.47 -6.33
CA VAL A 126 25.56 -8.54 -6.45
C VAL A 126 24.23 -8.10 -5.86
N ILE A 127 23.19 -7.97 -6.71
CA ILE A 127 21.82 -7.75 -6.25
C ILE A 127 21.26 -9.08 -5.76
N ARG A 128 20.72 -9.09 -4.54
CA ARG A 128 20.12 -10.26 -3.88
C ARG A 128 18.61 -10.08 -3.74
N VAL A 129 17.86 -11.15 -3.50
CA VAL A 129 16.40 -11.11 -3.28
C VAL A 129 16.01 -10.07 -2.23
N ARG A 130 16.74 -10.02 -1.10
CA ARG A 130 16.48 -9.02 -0.05
C ARG A 130 16.58 -7.58 -0.55
N HIS A 131 17.46 -7.28 -1.51
CA HIS A 131 17.63 -5.92 -2.03
C HIS A 131 16.42 -5.46 -2.87
N LEU A 132 15.77 -6.38 -3.60
CA LEU A 132 14.51 -6.08 -4.28
C LEU A 132 13.39 -5.84 -3.26
N MET A 133 13.30 -6.72 -2.24
CA MET A 133 12.26 -6.66 -1.21
C MET A 133 12.37 -5.42 -0.31
N SER A 134 13.56 -4.88 -0.12
CA SER A 134 13.84 -3.74 0.76
C SER A 134 14.05 -2.42 0.03
N HIS A 135 13.86 -2.38 -1.30
CA HIS A 135 14.14 -1.20 -2.12
C HIS A 135 15.57 -0.65 -1.96
N THR A 136 16.56 -1.56 -1.90
CA THR A 136 17.98 -1.21 -1.79
C THR A 136 18.80 -1.77 -2.94
N SER A 137 18.16 -2.06 -4.08
CA SER A 137 18.79 -2.68 -5.25
C SER A 137 19.44 -1.70 -6.22
N GLU A 138 19.28 -0.39 -6.02
CA GLU A 138 19.85 0.64 -6.87
C GLU A 138 21.21 1.12 -6.34
N GLY A 139 22.07 1.62 -7.24
CA GLY A 139 23.44 1.97 -6.89
C GLY A 139 24.23 0.78 -6.35
N ILE A 140 24.96 0.96 -5.24
CA ILE A 140 25.58 -0.15 -4.50
C ILE A 140 24.51 -0.89 -3.73
N PRO A 141 24.26 -2.19 -4.05
CA PRO A 141 23.16 -2.93 -3.42
C PRO A 141 23.29 -2.97 -1.89
N GLY A 142 22.19 -2.62 -1.21
CA GLY A 142 22.13 -2.57 0.24
C GLY A 142 22.62 -1.26 0.87
N SER A 143 23.13 -0.29 0.10
CA SER A 143 23.72 0.93 0.67
C SER A 143 22.71 2.00 1.05
N HIS A 144 21.60 2.10 0.32
CA HIS A 144 20.60 3.14 0.55
C HIS A 144 19.22 2.68 0.11
N TYR A 145 18.20 3.34 0.63
CA TYR A 145 16.81 3.14 0.27
C TYR A 145 16.44 4.02 -0.93
N SER A 146 15.84 3.39 -1.95
CA SER A 146 15.27 4.04 -3.13
C SER A 146 14.02 3.30 -3.55
N TYR A 147 12.83 3.84 -3.23
CA TYR A 147 11.56 3.19 -3.53
C TYR A 147 11.38 3.01 -5.03
N ASN A 148 11.37 1.77 -5.50
CA ASN A 148 11.26 1.44 -6.91
C ASN A 148 10.30 0.27 -7.13
N GLY A 149 9.08 0.57 -7.62
CA GLY A 149 8.06 -0.44 -7.92
C GLY A 149 8.47 -1.40 -9.04
N ALA A 150 9.18 -0.92 -10.06
CA ALA A 150 9.63 -1.76 -11.18
C ALA A 150 10.68 -2.79 -10.71
N ARG A 151 11.59 -2.40 -9.80
CA ARG A 151 12.54 -3.34 -9.19
C ARG A 151 11.82 -4.37 -8.31
N PHE A 152 10.83 -3.96 -7.54
CA PHE A 152 10.04 -4.86 -6.71
C PHE A 152 9.23 -5.86 -7.56
N ALA A 153 8.72 -5.44 -8.73
CA ALA A 153 8.00 -6.30 -9.66
C ALA A 153 8.81 -7.49 -10.17
N LEU A 154 10.16 -7.41 -10.15
CA LEU A 154 11.02 -8.53 -10.52
C LEU A 154 10.90 -9.74 -9.58
N LEU A 155 10.31 -9.58 -8.41
CA LEU A 155 9.98 -10.69 -7.51
C LEU A 155 8.98 -11.68 -8.11
N ASP A 156 8.21 -11.31 -9.16
CA ASP A 156 7.41 -12.25 -9.94
C ASP A 156 8.28 -13.37 -10.52
N SER A 157 9.44 -13.04 -11.08
CA SER A 157 10.41 -14.04 -11.57
C SER A 157 10.93 -14.93 -10.45
N VAL A 158 11.22 -14.38 -9.28
CA VAL A 158 11.67 -15.17 -8.12
C VAL A 158 10.61 -16.20 -7.74
N ILE A 159 9.34 -15.78 -7.66
CA ILE A 159 8.22 -16.67 -7.31
C ILE A 159 8.09 -17.79 -8.36
N VAL A 160 8.07 -17.45 -9.65
CA VAL A 160 7.88 -18.42 -10.73
C VAL A 160 9.02 -19.44 -10.75
N HIS A 161 10.29 -19.00 -10.69
CA HIS A 161 11.43 -19.91 -10.74
C HIS A 161 11.53 -20.81 -9.49
N ALA A 162 11.22 -20.27 -8.32
CA ALA A 162 11.32 -21.02 -7.06
C ALA A 162 10.16 -21.99 -6.84
N SER A 163 8.98 -21.72 -7.39
CA SER A 163 7.77 -22.49 -7.10
C SER A 163 7.11 -23.17 -8.30
N GLY A 164 7.42 -22.76 -9.54
CA GLY A 164 6.70 -23.17 -10.73
C GLY A 164 5.30 -22.56 -10.88
N GLU A 165 4.91 -21.63 -9.99
CA GLU A 165 3.59 -21.01 -9.98
C GLU A 165 3.68 -19.50 -10.14
N THR A 166 2.67 -18.88 -10.75
CA THR A 166 2.57 -17.41 -10.80
C THR A 166 2.27 -16.84 -9.41
N PHE A 167 2.59 -15.54 -9.20
CA PHE A 167 2.21 -14.84 -7.97
C PHE A 167 0.70 -14.95 -7.71
N ALA A 168 -0.14 -14.77 -8.73
CA ALA A 168 -1.60 -14.89 -8.60
C ALA A 168 -2.04 -16.26 -8.04
N ARG A 169 -1.49 -17.35 -8.56
CA ARG A 169 -1.82 -18.72 -8.11
C ARG A 169 -1.39 -18.94 -6.65
N ARG A 170 -0.16 -18.56 -6.31
CA ARG A 170 0.33 -18.71 -4.93
C ARG A 170 -0.45 -17.82 -3.97
N LEU A 171 -0.73 -16.57 -4.35
CA LEU A 171 -1.54 -15.65 -3.55
C LEU A 171 -2.93 -16.26 -3.27
N ALA A 172 -3.60 -16.73 -4.33
CA ALA A 172 -4.92 -17.34 -4.19
C ALA A 172 -4.89 -18.59 -3.27
N SER A 173 -3.94 -19.51 -3.49
CA SER A 173 -3.89 -20.80 -2.78
C SER A 173 -3.34 -20.68 -1.36
N ARG A 174 -2.40 -19.76 -1.11
CA ARG A 174 -1.63 -19.71 0.15
C ARG A 174 -2.10 -18.61 1.11
N ILE A 175 -2.85 -17.62 0.61
CA ILE A 175 -3.33 -16.50 1.42
C ILE A 175 -4.85 -16.31 1.29
N LEU A 176 -5.37 -16.04 0.09
CA LEU A 176 -6.74 -15.55 -0.05
C LEU A 176 -7.78 -16.64 0.25
N LYS A 177 -7.64 -17.84 -0.33
CA LYS A 177 -8.57 -18.96 -0.07
C LYS A 177 -8.49 -19.45 1.39
N PRO A 178 -7.31 -19.61 2.02
CA PRO A 178 -7.23 -19.93 3.44
C PRO A 178 -7.87 -18.89 4.37
N LEU A 179 -7.89 -17.61 3.99
CA LEU A 179 -8.58 -16.56 4.74
C LEU A 179 -10.09 -16.51 4.49
N HIS A 180 -10.61 -17.33 3.56
CA HIS A 180 -12.02 -17.32 3.15
C HIS A 180 -12.50 -15.92 2.73
N VAL A 181 -11.64 -15.14 2.04
CA VAL A 181 -12.02 -13.83 1.51
C VAL A 181 -12.73 -13.99 0.18
N ASP A 182 -13.85 -13.29 0.01
CA ASP A 182 -14.69 -13.33 -1.18
C ASP A 182 -14.74 -11.99 -1.94
N ARG A 183 -13.98 -11.00 -1.45
CA ARG A 183 -13.90 -9.65 -2.01
C ARG A 183 -12.46 -9.20 -2.27
N THR A 184 -11.52 -10.15 -2.33
CA THR A 184 -10.12 -9.89 -2.66
C THR A 184 -9.69 -10.76 -3.82
N ALA A 185 -9.19 -10.12 -4.88
CA ALA A 185 -8.73 -10.80 -6.09
C ALA A 185 -7.61 -10.00 -6.78
N PRO A 186 -6.79 -10.65 -7.62
CA PRO A 186 -6.03 -9.95 -8.65
C PRO A 186 -6.92 -9.00 -9.45
N ASN A 187 -6.33 -7.95 -10.02
CA ASN A 187 -7.04 -6.98 -10.83
C ASN A 187 -7.95 -7.68 -11.87
N PRO A 188 -9.26 -7.38 -11.93
CA PRO A 188 -10.17 -7.99 -12.90
C PRO A 188 -9.81 -7.73 -14.38
N ASP A 189 -8.97 -6.73 -14.65
CA ASP A 189 -8.44 -6.46 -15.99
C ASP A 189 -7.14 -7.23 -16.31
N ALA A 190 -6.69 -8.10 -15.40
CA ALA A 190 -5.71 -9.15 -15.63
C ALA A 190 -6.42 -10.52 -15.61
N PRO A 191 -7.11 -10.92 -16.69
CA PRO A 191 -8.12 -12.00 -16.66
C PRO A 191 -7.55 -13.37 -16.28
N ALA A 192 -6.32 -13.69 -16.68
CA ALA A 192 -5.68 -14.96 -16.33
C ALA A 192 -5.36 -15.05 -14.83
N ASP A 193 -4.96 -13.93 -14.22
CA ASP A 193 -4.65 -13.85 -12.80
C ASP A 193 -5.94 -13.78 -11.97
N PHE A 194 -6.93 -12.99 -12.40
CA PHE A 194 -8.24 -12.90 -11.76
C PHE A 194 -8.93 -14.27 -11.68
N ALA A 195 -8.86 -15.06 -12.75
CA ALA A 195 -9.46 -16.39 -12.84
C ALA A 195 -8.96 -17.37 -11.74
N THR A 196 -7.81 -17.09 -11.09
CA THR A 196 -7.29 -17.93 -10.01
C THR A 196 -8.21 -17.99 -8.77
N MET A 197 -9.07 -16.98 -8.60
CA MET A 197 -10.06 -16.93 -7.52
C MET A 197 -11.35 -17.65 -7.84
N GLY A 198 -11.71 -17.76 -9.12
CA GLY A 198 -12.96 -18.37 -9.56
C GLY A 198 -14.19 -17.48 -9.35
N PHE A 199 -14.00 -16.18 -9.17
CA PHE A 199 -15.11 -15.23 -9.01
C PHE A 199 -15.74 -14.88 -10.36
N ASP A 200 -17.06 -14.57 -10.33
CA ASP A 200 -17.72 -13.93 -11.47
C ASP A 200 -17.23 -12.48 -11.60
N ARG A 201 -16.64 -12.17 -12.77
CA ARG A 201 -16.01 -10.86 -12.99
C ARG A 201 -17.04 -9.71 -12.96
N ALA A 202 -18.22 -9.90 -13.53
CA ALA A 202 -19.21 -8.85 -13.59
C ALA A 202 -19.71 -8.48 -12.19
N THR A 203 -20.02 -9.49 -11.37
CA THR A 203 -20.40 -9.31 -9.97
C THR A 203 -19.27 -8.65 -9.17
N PHE A 204 -18.01 -9.07 -9.35
CA PHE A 204 -16.86 -8.47 -8.65
C PHE A 204 -16.72 -7.00 -9.01
N VAL A 205 -16.67 -6.67 -10.30
CA VAL A 205 -16.51 -5.29 -10.80
C VAL A 205 -17.68 -4.38 -10.36
N SER A 206 -18.91 -4.92 -10.27
CA SER A 206 -20.08 -4.13 -9.85
C SER A 206 -19.99 -3.62 -8.40
N ARG A 207 -19.16 -4.24 -7.58
CA ARG A 207 -18.94 -3.87 -6.16
C ARG A 207 -17.74 -2.96 -5.95
N MET A 208 -16.91 -2.76 -6.98
CA MET A 208 -15.74 -1.89 -6.90
C MET A 208 -16.14 -0.43 -6.85
N ALA A 209 -15.47 0.34 -6.01
CA ALA A 209 -15.58 1.78 -6.05
C ALA A 209 -15.11 2.32 -7.41
N LYS A 210 -15.82 3.29 -7.97
CA LYS A 210 -15.43 3.98 -9.19
C LYS A 210 -14.22 4.89 -8.92
N PRO A 211 -13.16 4.84 -9.74
CA PRO A 211 -11.96 5.64 -9.51
C PRO A 211 -12.15 7.10 -9.97
N TYR A 212 -11.52 8.02 -9.24
CA TYR A 212 -11.55 9.45 -9.54
C TYR A 212 -10.16 10.08 -9.38
N GLU A 213 -9.83 10.98 -10.32
CA GLU A 213 -8.67 11.85 -10.22
C GLU A 213 -9.10 13.28 -9.85
N LEU A 214 -8.39 13.89 -8.93
CA LEU A 214 -8.60 15.30 -8.61
C LEU A 214 -7.89 16.19 -9.66
N SER A 215 -8.67 16.93 -10.43
CA SER A 215 -8.20 17.91 -11.42
C SER A 215 -8.74 19.29 -11.05
N GLY A 216 -7.84 20.18 -10.63
CA GLY A 216 -8.25 21.45 -10.01
C GLY A 216 -9.06 21.20 -8.74
N ASP A 217 -10.33 21.62 -8.76
CA ASP A 217 -11.28 21.45 -7.66
C ASP A 217 -12.34 20.36 -7.90
N LYS A 218 -12.22 19.58 -8.99
CA LYS A 218 -13.21 18.58 -9.40
C LYS A 218 -12.64 17.17 -9.39
N ASN A 219 -13.43 16.22 -8.90
CA ASN A 219 -13.19 14.82 -9.08
C ASN A 219 -13.67 14.38 -10.45
N ILE A 220 -12.75 13.94 -11.30
CA ILE A 220 -13.03 13.48 -12.66
C ILE A 220 -13.00 11.95 -12.67
N PRO A 221 -14.04 11.28 -13.21
CA PRO A 221 -14.00 9.82 -13.40
C PRO A 221 -12.76 9.40 -14.17
N SER A 222 -12.12 8.35 -13.70
CA SER A 222 -10.88 7.81 -14.27
C SER A 222 -10.99 6.30 -14.45
N ALA A 223 -9.89 5.66 -14.82
CA ALA A 223 -9.77 4.21 -14.87
C ALA A 223 -8.71 3.72 -13.88
N TYR A 224 -8.92 2.56 -13.31
CA TYR A 224 -7.87 1.89 -12.54
C TYR A 224 -6.77 1.40 -13.49
N PRO A 225 -5.50 1.39 -13.04
CA PRO A 225 -4.45 0.68 -13.74
C PRO A 225 -4.79 -0.80 -13.90
N THR A 226 -4.48 -1.38 -15.07
CA THR A 226 -4.87 -2.75 -15.42
C THR A 226 -3.85 -3.82 -15.03
N ALA A 227 -2.63 -3.42 -14.63
CA ALA A 227 -1.57 -4.35 -14.29
C ALA A 227 -1.82 -5.08 -12.96
N PHE A 228 -1.34 -6.33 -12.90
CA PHE A 228 -1.25 -7.11 -11.67
C PHE A 228 0.12 -7.80 -11.58
N GLY A 229 0.70 -7.83 -10.39
CA GLY A 229 1.96 -8.49 -10.06
C GLY A 229 2.40 -8.17 -8.64
N THR A 230 3.59 -8.58 -8.27
CA THR A 230 4.13 -8.40 -6.91
C THR A 230 4.18 -6.95 -6.45
N ALA A 231 4.29 -6.00 -7.38
CA ALA A 231 4.38 -4.58 -7.06
C ALA A 231 3.05 -3.88 -6.82
N ALA A 232 1.96 -4.33 -7.47
CA ALA A 232 0.64 -3.69 -7.39
C ALA A 232 -0.44 -4.54 -8.07
N GLY A 233 -1.71 -4.12 -7.93
CA GLY A 233 -2.80 -4.66 -8.74
C GLY A 233 -3.77 -5.58 -8.00
N LEU A 234 -3.61 -5.77 -6.70
CA LEU A 234 -4.64 -6.45 -5.90
C LEU A 234 -5.82 -5.50 -5.66
N VAL A 235 -7.03 -6.03 -5.74
CA VAL A 235 -8.28 -5.37 -5.35
C VAL A 235 -8.79 -6.04 -4.07
N SER A 236 -9.22 -5.25 -3.09
CA SER A 236 -9.64 -5.78 -1.79
C SER A 236 -10.56 -4.80 -1.05
N THR A 237 -11.00 -5.20 0.13
CA THR A 237 -11.74 -4.37 1.08
C THR A 237 -10.91 -4.10 2.33
N PRO A 238 -11.19 -3.03 3.11
CA PRO A 238 -10.55 -2.84 4.41
C PRO A 238 -10.74 -4.02 5.35
N LEU A 239 -11.89 -4.70 5.28
CA LEU A 239 -12.19 -5.87 6.11
C LEU A 239 -11.28 -7.07 5.78
N ASP A 240 -11.07 -7.35 4.49
CA ASP A 240 -10.23 -8.47 4.07
C ASP A 240 -8.76 -8.21 4.35
N VAL A 241 -8.28 -6.96 4.16
CA VAL A 241 -6.91 -6.59 4.55
C VAL A 241 -6.74 -6.60 6.07
N ALA A 242 -7.78 -6.27 6.84
CA ALA A 242 -7.77 -6.43 8.30
C ALA A 242 -7.66 -7.92 8.71
N ARG A 243 -8.40 -8.83 8.05
CA ARG A 243 -8.27 -10.29 8.24
C ARG A 243 -6.86 -10.78 7.90
N TYR A 244 -6.30 -10.32 6.77
CA TYR A 244 -4.92 -10.60 6.42
C TYR A 244 -3.94 -10.10 7.49
N SER A 245 -4.13 -8.88 8.01
CA SER A 245 -3.31 -8.31 9.08
C SER A 245 -3.36 -9.18 10.36
N ILE A 246 -4.55 -9.62 10.77
CA ILE A 246 -4.74 -10.51 11.93
C ILE A 246 -4.02 -11.85 11.71
N ALA A 247 -4.15 -12.45 10.52
CA ALA A 247 -3.50 -13.71 10.19
C ALA A 247 -1.97 -13.58 10.19
N MET A 248 -1.42 -12.47 9.72
CA MET A 248 0.01 -12.16 9.81
C MET A 248 0.49 -12.09 11.28
N ASP A 249 -0.32 -11.53 12.17
CA ASP A 249 0.03 -11.41 13.59
C ASP A 249 -0.11 -12.73 14.35
N SER A 250 -0.97 -13.63 13.87
CA SER A 250 -1.24 -14.95 14.49
C SER A 250 -0.32 -16.08 14.00
N ASP A 251 0.76 -15.77 13.30
CA ASP A 251 1.71 -16.76 12.74
C ASP A 251 1.08 -17.75 11.73
N ALA A 252 -0.08 -17.40 11.15
CA ALA A 252 -0.79 -18.28 10.21
C ALA A 252 -0.04 -18.45 8.88
N PHE A 253 0.79 -17.50 8.49
CA PHE A 253 1.46 -17.48 7.20
C PHE A 253 2.96 -17.65 7.25
N LEU A 254 3.61 -17.23 8.32
CA LEU A 254 5.07 -17.20 8.46
C LEU A 254 5.49 -17.73 9.83
N LYS A 255 6.66 -18.36 9.88
CA LYS A 255 7.31 -18.65 11.16
C LYS A 255 7.59 -17.34 11.92
N PRO A 256 7.58 -17.34 13.27
CA PRO A 256 7.84 -16.13 14.06
C PRO A 256 9.14 -15.43 13.70
N SER A 257 10.22 -16.19 13.45
CA SER A 257 11.52 -15.64 13.03
C SER A 257 11.46 -14.92 11.69
N THR A 258 10.75 -15.48 10.71
CA THR A 258 10.61 -14.92 9.36
C THR A 258 9.69 -13.69 9.37
N LYS A 259 8.62 -13.72 10.16
CA LYS A 259 7.78 -12.54 10.39
C LYS A 259 8.56 -11.41 11.06
N ALA A 260 9.43 -11.72 12.01
CA ALA A 260 10.29 -10.72 12.63
C ALA A 260 11.23 -10.04 11.60
N LEU A 261 11.75 -10.79 10.62
CA LEU A 261 12.54 -10.25 9.50
C LEU A 261 11.70 -9.33 8.60
N ALA A 262 10.44 -9.70 8.30
CA ALA A 262 9.56 -8.87 7.48
C ALA A 262 9.39 -7.47 8.07
N TYR A 263 9.26 -7.38 9.38
CA TYR A 263 8.99 -6.13 10.09
C TYR A 263 10.26 -5.40 10.56
N ALA A 264 11.44 -6.03 10.49
CA ALA A 264 12.69 -5.36 10.84
C ALA A 264 13.05 -4.31 9.79
N PRO A 265 13.47 -3.09 10.19
CA PRO A 265 14.05 -2.15 9.24
C PRO A 265 15.35 -2.74 8.68
N THR A 266 15.64 -2.46 7.42
CA THR A 266 16.91 -2.84 6.80
C THR A 266 18.04 -2.02 7.41
N VAL A 267 19.19 -2.65 7.66
CA VAL A 267 20.42 -1.98 8.03
C VAL A 267 21.25 -1.81 6.77
N GLY A 268 21.56 -0.58 6.42
CA GLY A 268 22.43 -0.24 5.29
C GLY A 268 23.86 -0.71 5.46
N THR A 269 24.62 -0.77 4.37
CA THR A 269 26.03 -1.21 4.42
C THR A 269 26.94 -0.31 5.25
N ALA A 270 26.52 0.94 5.51
CA ALA A 270 27.21 1.87 6.42
C ALA A 270 26.74 1.72 7.89
N GLY A 271 25.81 0.81 8.19
CA GLY A 271 25.29 0.58 9.52
C GLY A 271 24.08 1.48 9.90
N ASP A 272 23.62 2.30 8.99
CA ASP A 272 22.44 3.15 9.16
C ASP A 272 21.12 2.35 9.07
N THR A 273 20.12 2.79 9.78
CA THR A 273 18.78 2.18 9.74
C THR A 273 17.98 2.82 8.61
N LEU A 274 17.58 2.00 7.64
CA LEU A 274 16.74 2.43 6.51
C LEU A 274 15.25 2.30 6.86
N PRO A 275 14.36 3.10 6.25
CA PRO A 275 12.94 3.17 6.65
C PRO A 275 12.12 1.94 6.28
N TYR A 276 12.66 1.03 5.46
CA TYR A 276 11.94 -0.09 4.88
C TYR A 276 12.61 -1.43 5.22
N GLY A 277 11.80 -2.43 5.55
CA GLY A 277 12.22 -3.81 5.77
C GLY A 277 11.96 -4.67 4.54
N LEU A 278 11.45 -5.89 4.72
CA LEU A 278 11.12 -6.80 3.63
C LEU A 278 9.62 -6.68 3.27
N GLY A 279 9.28 -5.67 2.44
CA GLY A 279 7.92 -5.41 2.00
C GLY A 279 7.09 -4.53 2.95
N TRP A 280 7.69 -3.96 4.00
CA TRP A 280 7.03 -3.12 4.98
C TRP A 280 7.92 -1.95 5.39
N PHE A 281 7.31 -0.79 5.59
CA PHE A 281 7.95 0.28 6.32
C PHE A 281 7.97 -0.03 7.82
N ALA A 282 9.04 0.38 8.49
CA ALA A 282 9.19 0.28 9.93
C ALA A 282 9.71 1.61 10.48
N THR A 283 8.92 2.28 11.30
CA THR A 283 9.27 3.57 11.88
C THR A 283 9.01 3.59 13.38
N ARG A 284 9.52 4.61 14.08
CA ARG A 284 9.18 4.90 15.47
C ARG A 284 8.54 6.27 15.57
N VAL A 285 7.37 6.32 16.21
CA VAL A 285 6.69 7.56 16.53
C VAL A 285 6.66 7.69 18.05
N SER A 286 7.34 8.69 18.57
CA SER A 286 7.51 8.88 20.03
C SER A 286 7.95 7.60 20.77
N GLY A 287 8.90 6.86 20.17
CA GLY A 287 9.43 5.61 20.73
C GLY A 287 8.60 4.35 20.41
N VAL A 288 7.33 4.50 20.05
CA VAL A 288 6.45 3.37 19.69
C VAL A 288 6.79 2.88 18.27
N ARG A 289 7.02 1.57 18.12
CA ARG A 289 7.27 0.96 16.82
C ARG A 289 5.99 0.83 16.03
N VAL A 290 6.02 1.33 14.80
CA VAL A 290 4.91 1.28 13.85
C VAL A 290 5.36 0.59 12.58
N ILE A 291 4.62 -0.41 12.13
CA ILE A 291 4.81 -1.13 10.87
C ILE A 291 3.70 -0.69 9.93
N TRP A 292 4.04 -0.32 8.71
CA TRP A 292 3.04 0.22 7.81
C TRP A 292 3.41 0.03 6.35
N HIS A 293 2.42 0.17 5.47
CA HIS A 293 2.63 0.30 4.04
C HIS A 293 1.51 1.13 3.43
N TYR A 294 1.83 1.82 2.34
CA TYR A 294 0.87 2.61 1.59
C TYR A 294 0.72 2.12 0.16
N GLY A 295 -0.38 2.48 -0.47
CA GLY A 295 -0.61 2.36 -1.91
C GLY A 295 -0.82 3.74 -2.53
N TYR A 296 -0.18 3.96 -3.66
CA TYR A 296 -0.36 5.15 -4.48
C TYR A 296 -0.27 4.76 -5.95
N TRP A 297 -1.34 5.00 -6.68
CA TRP A 297 -1.39 4.87 -8.12
C TRP A 297 -2.51 5.79 -8.63
N THR A 298 -2.66 5.93 -9.96
CA THR A 298 -3.72 6.73 -10.57
C THR A 298 -5.09 6.39 -9.96
N ALA A 299 -5.79 7.40 -9.48
CA ALA A 299 -7.15 7.34 -8.95
C ALA A 299 -7.39 6.35 -7.81
N ASN A 300 -6.33 5.89 -7.13
CA ASN A 300 -6.47 5.01 -5.96
C ASN A 300 -5.33 5.19 -4.97
N SER A 301 -5.64 5.01 -3.70
CA SER A 301 -4.66 5.01 -2.62
C SER A 301 -5.14 4.16 -1.44
N SER A 302 -4.19 3.68 -0.67
CA SER A 302 -4.45 2.83 0.49
C SER A 302 -3.37 3.01 1.55
N LEU A 303 -3.68 2.65 2.79
CA LEU A 303 -2.74 2.67 3.90
C LEU A 303 -3.10 1.59 4.90
N ILE A 304 -2.10 0.86 5.39
CA ILE A 304 -2.19 0.03 6.59
C ILE A 304 -1.18 0.51 7.61
N ILE A 305 -1.61 0.64 8.86
CA ILE A 305 -0.76 0.98 10.02
C ILE A 305 -0.96 -0.10 11.07
N LYS A 306 0.13 -0.68 11.55
CA LYS A 306 0.13 -1.71 12.60
C LYS A 306 0.98 -1.23 13.78
N VAL A 307 0.49 -1.43 14.98
CA VAL A 307 1.20 -1.13 16.23
C VAL A 307 1.28 -2.41 17.05
N PRO A 308 2.29 -3.28 16.80
CA PRO A 308 2.36 -4.60 17.42
C PRO A 308 2.36 -4.59 18.95
N SER A 309 2.96 -3.58 19.59
CA SER A 309 2.99 -3.45 21.05
C SER A 309 1.62 -3.17 21.69
N ARG A 310 0.61 -2.81 20.88
CA ARG A 310 -0.76 -2.52 21.30
C ARG A 310 -1.79 -3.51 20.73
N ASP A 311 -1.33 -4.45 19.89
CA ASP A 311 -2.17 -5.39 19.14
C ASP A 311 -3.30 -4.67 18.36
N ILE A 312 -2.98 -3.52 17.71
CA ILE A 312 -3.91 -2.76 16.90
C ILE A 312 -3.40 -2.58 15.47
N ALA A 313 -4.32 -2.54 14.53
CA ALA A 313 -4.05 -2.10 13.17
C ALA A 313 -5.20 -1.24 12.63
N PHE A 314 -4.85 -0.34 11.71
CA PHE A 314 -5.77 0.51 10.96
C PHE A 314 -5.54 0.33 9.47
N VAL A 315 -6.61 0.14 8.72
CA VAL A 315 -6.61 -0.01 7.27
C VAL A 315 -7.55 1.02 6.68
N ILE A 316 -7.13 1.73 5.63
CA ILE A 316 -7.97 2.65 4.88
C ILE A 316 -7.66 2.56 3.39
N MET A 317 -8.68 2.67 2.56
CA MET A 317 -8.59 2.59 1.10
C MET A 317 -9.52 3.60 0.46
N ALA A 318 -9.07 4.27 -0.60
CA ALA A 318 -9.82 5.32 -1.28
C ALA A 318 -9.89 5.10 -2.78
N ASN A 319 -10.97 5.59 -3.38
CA ASN A 319 -11.15 5.67 -4.83
C ASN A 319 -10.57 6.95 -5.45
N SER A 320 -9.51 7.45 -4.85
CA SER A 320 -8.73 8.61 -5.27
C SER A 320 -7.29 8.42 -4.78
N ASP A 321 -6.32 9.05 -5.44
CA ASP A 321 -4.92 9.04 -5.04
C ASP A 321 -4.59 10.00 -3.88
N MET A 322 -5.57 10.77 -3.42
CA MET A 322 -5.39 11.88 -2.49
C MET A 322 -5.09 11.49 -1.04
N LEU A 323 -5.22 10.21 -0.65
CA LEU A 323 -4.67 9.75 0.64
C LEU A 323 -3.12 9.79 0.65
N SER A 324 -2.50 9.62 -0.52
CA SER A 324 -1.05 9.44 -0.64
C SER A 324 -0.36 10.54 -1.43
N ARG A 325 -1.00 11.12 -2.47
CA ARG A 325 -0.41 12.13 -3.36
C ARG A 325 0.18 13.35 -2.63
N PRO A 326 -0.51 13.96 -1.64
CA PRO A 326 0.02 15.14 -0.95
C PRO A 326 0.95 14.80 0.23
N THR A 327 1.66 13.66 0.18
CA THR A 327 2.43 13.14 1.33
C THR A 327 3.84 12.72 0.92
N ASN A 328 4.71 12.51 1.91
CA ASN A 328 6.05 11.96 1.75
C ASN A 328 6.13 10.48 2.19
N LEU A 329 5.02 9.72 2.11
CA LEU A 329 4.99 8.31 2.51
C LEU A 329 6.06 7.49 1.78
N GLY A 330 6.31 7.77 0.50
CA GLY A 330 7.37 7.11 -0.28
C GLY A 330 8.78 7.29 0.25
N ALA A 331 9.04 8.35 0.99
CA ALA A 331 10.31 8.61 1.67
C ALA A 331 10.38 7.97 3.08
N GLY A 332 9.32 7.27 3.51
CA GLY A 332 9.26 6.65 4.85
C GLY A 332 8.70 7.56 5.94
N ASP A 333 8.14 8.71 5.58
CA ASP A 333 7.53 9.65 6.53
C ASP A 333 6.03 9.39 6.70
N LEU A 334 5.69 8.50 7.63
CA LEU A 334 4.30 8.17 7.97
C LEU A 334 3.52 9.41 8.43
N MET A 335 4.18 10.29 9.19
CA MET A 335 3.52 11.44 9.83
C MET A 335 3.26 12.59 8.85
N SER A 336 3.73 12.51 7.60
CA SER A 336 3.32 13.41 6.52
C SER A 336 1.84 13.23 6.13
N SER A 337 1.25 12.04 6.37
CA SER A 337 -0.16 11.76 6.13
C SER A 337 -1.05 12.27 7.27
N SER A 338 -2.02 13.15 6.95
CA SER A 338 -2.99 13.65 7.94
C SER A 338 -3.85 12.52 8.52
N ILE A 339 -4.22 11.54 7.71
CA ILE A 339 -4.99 10.36 8.15
C ILE A 339 -4.13 9.50 9.12
N ALA A 340 -2.85 9.30 8.80
CA ALA A 340 -1.96 8.57 9.70
C ALA A 340 -1.76 9.31 11.03
N ARG A 341 -1.58 10.65 10.97
CA ARG A 341 -1.48 11.49 12.19
C ARG A 341 -2.71 11.36 13.06
N GLU A 342 -3.91 11.40 12.45
CA GLU A 342 -5.16 11.28 13.19
C GLU A 342 -5.26 9.95 13.94
N PHE A 343 -4.99 8.84 13.27
CA PHE A 343 -4.97 7.52 13.91
C PHE A 343 -3.91 7.42 15.01
N VAL A 344 -2.68 7.88 14.72
CA VAL A 344 -1.57 7.81 15.67
C VAL A 344 -1.83 8.69 16.89
N ASN A 345 -2.31 9.91 16.69
CA ASN A 345 -2.60 10.84 17.80
C ASN A 345 -3.76 10.32 18.68
N ALA A 346 -4.81 9.72 18.09
CA ALA A 346 -5.92 9.20 18.85
C ALA A 346 -5.59 7.92 19.63
N PHE A 347 -5.05 6.90 18.93
CA PHE A 347 -4.97 5.52 19.42
C PHE A 347 -3.56 5.05 19.77
N VAL A 348 -2.50 5.78 19.39
CA VAL A 348 -1.12 5.40 19.69
C VAL A 348 -0.48 6.34 20.70
N LEU A 349 -0.66 7.64 20.59
CA LEU A 349 -0.12 8.64 21.53
C LEU A 349 -1.18 9.11 22.53
N GLY A 350 -2.43 9.18 22.09
CA GLY A 350 -3.59 9.51 22.92
C GLY A 350 -4.14 8.30 23.68
N ASN A 351 -5.30 8.54 24.29
CA ASN A 351 -6.02 7.56 25.12
C ASN A 351 -7.44 7.28 24.59
N ALA A 352 -7.68 7.45 23.28
CA ALA A 352 -8.96 7.09 22.71
C ALA A 352 -9.19 5.58 22.90
N ALA A 353 -10.34 5.24 23.51
CA ALA A 353 -10.71 3.86 23.69
C ALA A 353 -11.15 3.25 22.35
N LEU A 354 -10.61 2.10 22.01
CA LEU A 354 -11.13 1.30 20.90
C LEU A 354 -12.47 0.67 21.28
N PRO A 355 -13.39 0.46 20.31
CA PRO A 355 -14.58 -0.32 20.57
C PRO A 355 -14.22 -1.72 21.09
N THR A 356 -15.00 -2.21 22.01
CA THR A 356 -14.94 -3.64 22.39
C THR A 356 -15.56 -4.48 21.28
N PRO A 357 -15.01 -5.68 21.02
CA PRO A 357 -15.55 -6.59 20.01
C PRO A 357 -17.01 -6.95 20.21
#